data_8acb042dd4a5422dff47d63779e0406c
#
_entry.id   8acb042dd4a5422dff47d63779e0406c
#
_cell.length_a   1.000
_cell.length_b   1.000
_cell.length_c   1.000
_cell.angle_alpha   90.00
_cell.angle_beta   90.00
_cell.angle_gamma   90.00
#
_symmetry.space_group_name_H-M   'P 1'
#
loop_
_entity.id
_entity.type
_entity.pdbx_description
1 polymer ?
#
loop_
_entity_poly.entity_id
_entity_poly.type
_entity_poly.pdbx_seq_one_letter_code
_entity_poly.pdbx_strand_id
1 'polypeptide(L)'
;MKNKWGRRIGVFALAAISSALMFSTNAITAKAADNEWTYSYTGGVQSWTVPYNGKYMLEVWGAQGGNDTHNSGGLGGYGCGKIALNEGDVLYIVIGGTNGYNGGGTSTDNHDAYGQMNIYGGGASHIATTNRGVLANYVSNKSEVLIVAGGGGGAGFSSEGVYRGGYGGSGGGTNGGNGGSMGEDNSIPGAGGAQNDGYAFGRGASLGGYYAGPGGGGWYGGKSGYNRSGGGGGSGYVNTGKLTDGSMANGVRLGNGYVKITALHTHTYTSKITTNPTCTKDGIRTYTCTGSATDAACGHQYTEIIPKLNHDCSVVVPLGTKGYEVPGRPGYFYTRKCS
;
A
#
# COMPACT_ATOMS: atom_id res chain seq x y z
N MET A 1 55.47 -55.91 16.94
CA MET A 1 56.30 -55.82 15.75
C MET A 1 55.90 -54.64 14.88
N LYS A 2 56.92 -53.87 14.50
CA LYS A 2 56.92 -52.81 13.50
C LYS A 2 56.39 -51.43 13.90
N ASN A 3 57.32 -50.59 14.35
CA ASN A 3 57.37 -49.13 14.30
C ASN A 3 57.12 -48.58 12.90
N LYS A 4 56.42 -47.44 12.83
CA LYS A 4 56.74 -46.45 11.80
C LYS A 4 56.60 -45.05 12.35
N TRP A 5 57.71 -44.36 12.35
CA TRP A 5 57.89 -42.95 12.56
C TRP A 5 57.24 -42.15 11.40
N GLY A 6 56.45 -41.15 11.71
CA GLY A 6 55.98 -40.13 10.78
C GLY A 6 56.44 -38.75 11.19
N ARG A 7 57.29 -38.17 10.36
CA ARG A 7 57.94 -36.86 10.49
C ARG A 7 56.92 -35.74 10.68
N ARG A 8 57.12 -34.94 11.70
CA ARG A 8 56.48 -33.62 11.83
C ARG A 8 57.23 -32.66 10.91
N ILE A 9 56.54 -32.14 9.87
CA ILE A 9 56.98 -30.97 9.11
C ILE A 9 56.30 -29.77 9.73
N GLY A 10 57.09 -28.90 10.37
CA GLY A 10 56.61 -27.61 10.84
C GLY A 10 56.47 -26.67 9.65
N VAL A 11 55.25 -26.22 9.40
CA VAL A 11 55.00 -25.12 8.48
C VAL A 11 54.92 -23.84 9.28
N PHE A 12 55.95 -23.02 9.14
CA PHE A 12 55.94 -21.65 9.61
C PHE A 12 54.97 -20.86 8.69
N ALA A 13 53.77 -20.54 9.18
CA ALA A 13 52.90 -19.59 8.52
C ALA A 13 53.37 -18.18 8.84
N LEU A 14 53.94 -17.52 7.84
CA LEU A 14 54.19 -16.08 7.87
C LEU A 14 52.78 -15.37 7.83
N ALA A 15 52.39 -14.82 8.96
CA ALA A 15 51.22 -13.95 9.02
C ALA A 15 51.62 -12.60 8.43
N ALA A 16 51.27 -12.39 7.15
CA ALA A 16 51.25 -11.06 6.55
C ALA A 16 50.04 -10.30 7.10
N ILE A 17 50.30 -9.36 8.03
CA ILE A 17 49.31 -8.40 8.50
C ILE A 17 49.11 -7.38 7.37
N SER A 18 48.17 -7.65 6.48
CA SER A 18 47.65 -6.64 5.57
C SER A 18 46.66 -5.77 6.37
N SER A 19 47.12 -4.60 6.82
CA SER A 19 46.20 -3.55 7.31
C SER A 19 45.34 -3.07 6.15
N ALA A 20 44.21 -3.74 5.92
CA ALA A 20 43.15 -3.22 5.07
C ALA A 20 42.58 -2.02 5.80
N LEU A 21 42.92 -0.80 5.37
CA LEU A 21 42.14 0.38 5.68
C LEU A 21 40.73 0.11 5.12
N MET A 22 39.82 -0.25 6.00
CA MET A 22 38.40 -0.22 5.67
C MET A 22 37.97 1.25 5.57
N PHE A 23 38.05 1.81 4.38
CA PHE A 23 37.23 2.95 4.05
C PHE A 23 35.77 2.48 4.13
N SER A 24 35.09 2.79 5.22
CA SER A 24 33.63 2.72 5.25
C SER A 24 33.13 3.79 4.28
N THR A 25 32.99 3.42 3.03
CA THR A 25 32.16 4.17 2.11
C THR A 25 30.73 4.03 2.63
N ASN A 26 30.29 4.97 3.46
CA ASN A 26 28.87 5.20 3.63
C ASN A 26 28.35 5.62 2.26
N ALA A 27 28.04 4.66 1.43
CA ALA A 27 27.22 4.88 0.26
C ALA A 27 25.86 5.30 0.81
N ILE A 28 25.66 6.61 0.92
CA ILE A 28 24.34 7.18 1.11
C ILE A 28 23.66 6.89 -0.23
N THR A 29 22.93 5.77 -0.28
CA THR A 29 22.00 5.52 -1.35
C THR A 29 21.01 6.68 -1.30
N ALA A 30 21.10 7.59 -2.27
CA ALA A 30 20.07 8.57 -2.49
C ALA A 30 18.75 7.77 -2.61
N LYS A 31 17.85 7.92 -1.62
CA LYS A 31 16.58 7.24 -1.65
C LYS A 31 15.81 7.83 -2.83
N ALA A 32 15.64 7.04 -3.88
CA ALA A 32 14.67 7.39 -4.93
C ALA A 32 13.35 7.70 -4.24
N ALA A 33 12.64 8.73 -4.68
CA ALA A 33 11.31 9.01 -4.15
C ALA A 33 10.46 7.74 -4.24
N ASP A 34 9.80 7.37 -3.15
CA ASP A 34 8.89 6.23 -3.17
C ASP A 34 7.80 6.54 -4.21
N ASN A 35 7.70 5.73 -5.24
CA ASN A 35 6.71 5.89 -6.31
C ASN A 35 5.46 5.06 -6.06
N GLU A 36 5.42 4.26 -5.00
CA GLU A 36 4.31 3.37 -4.66
C GLU A 36 4.08 3.33 -3.14
N TRP A 37 2.82 3.46 -2.74
CA TRP A 37 2.36 3.35 -1.35
C TRP A 37 1.24 2.32 -1.29
N THR A 38 1.34 1.41 -0.34
CA THR A 38 0.40 0.30 -0.20
C THR A 38 -0.21 0.28 1.18
N TYR A 39 -1.50 -0.06 1.26
CA TYR A 39 -2.28 -0.09 2.49
C TYR A 39 -3.03 -1.41 2.60
N SER A 40 -2.90 -2.05 3.74
CA SER A 40 -3.62 -3.25 4.10
C SER A 40 -4.69 -2.96 5.16
N TYR A 41 -5.59 -3.89 5.36
CA TYR A 41 -6.67 -3.79 6.33
C TYR A 41 -6.14 -3.63 7.78
N THR A 42 -6.65 -2.62 8.48
CA THR A 42 -6.32 -2.33 9.89
C THR A 42 -7.55 -2.25 10.80
N GLY A 43 -8.75 -2.27 10.23
CA GLY A 43 -10.00 -2.03 10.97
C GLY A 43 -10.24 -0.55 11.33
N GLY A 44 -9.50 0.38 10.74
CA GLY A 44 -9.59 1.82 11.00
C GLY A 44 -9.32 2.68 9.76
N VAL A 45 -9.41 3.99 9.95
CA VAL A 45 -9.04 4.97 8.94
C VAL A 45 -7.53 5.10 8.90
N GLN A 46 -6.97 5.10 7.69
CA GLN A 46 -5.59 5.41 7.41
C GLN A 46 -5.54 6.71 6.59
N SER A 47 -4.42 7.40 6.59
CA SER A 47 -4.22 8.61 5.80
C SER A 47 -2.93 8.55 5.00
N TRP A 48 -2.92 9.25 3.88
CA TRP A 48 -1.74 9.45 3.06
C TRP A 48 -1.62 10.93 2.71
N THR A 49 -0.46 11.51 3.04
CA THR A 49 -0.13 12.88 2.65
C THR A 49 0.67 12.84 1.37
N VAL A 50 0.24 13.61 0.39
CA VAL A 50 0.86 13.72 -0.93
C VAL A 50 2.28 14.28 -0.79
N PRO A 51 3.32 13.55 -1.19
CA PRO A 51 4.71 13.94 -0.93
C PRO A 51 5.24 15.00 -1.90
N TYR A 52 4.65 15.18 -3.08
CA TYR A 52 5.01 16.15 -4.10
C TYR A 52 3.88 16.35 -5.12
N ASN A 53 3.87 17.47 -5.82
CA ASN A 53 2.90 17.74 -6.87
C ASN A 53 3.03 16.70 -7.99
N GLY A 54 1.92 16.15 -8.47
CA GLY A 54 1.98 15.16 -9.55
C GLY A 54 0.66 14.49 -9.88
N LYS A 55 0.73 13.57 -10.83
CA LYS A 55 -0.37 12.66 -11.15
C LYS A 55 -0.15 11.34 -10.44
N TYR A 56 -1.22 10.80 -9.90
CA TYR A 56 -1.22 9.55 -9.14
C TYR A 56 -2.29 8.61 -9.65
N MET A 57 -1.97 7.31 -9.71
CA MET A 57 -2.94 6.24 -9.90
C MET A 57 -3.43 5.80 -8.52
N LEU A 58 -4.73 5.84 -8.31
CA LEU A 58 -5.40 5.26 -7.15
C LEU A 58 -5.97 3.91 -7.55
N GLU A 59 -5.68 2.86 -6.80
CA GLU A 59 -6.19 1.51 -7.01
C GLU A 59 -6.77 0.99 -5.69
N VAL A 60 -7.99 0.49 -5.73
CA VAL A 60 -8.69 -0.01 -4.56
C VAL A 60 -9.30 -1.39 -4.83
N TRP A 61 -9.27 -2.27 -3.83
CA TRP A 61 -9.88 -3.60 -3.84
C TRP A 61 -10.77 -3.77 -2.63
N GLY A 62 -12.00 -4.19 -2.84
CA GLY A 62 -12.93 -4.56 -1.76
C GLY A 62 -12.57 -5.89 -1.11
N ALA A 63 -13.18 -6.20 0.02
CA ALA A 63 -12.97 -7.46 0.72
C ALA A 63 -13.85 -8.57 0.14
N GLN A 64 -13.38 -9.81 0.28
CA GLN A 64 -14.17 -11.01 0.01
C GLN A 64 -15.27 -11.16 1.07
N GLY A 65 -16.42 -11.69 0.69
CA GLY A 65 -17.47 -12.14 1.60
C GLY A 65 -17.10 -13.43 2.32
N GLY A 66 -17.75 -13.69 3.44
CA GLY A 66 -17.52 -14.88 4.25
C GLY A 66 -17.90 -16.16 3.53
N ASN A 67 -17.09 -17.18 3.71
CA ASN A 67 -17.34 -18.52 3.19
C ASN A 67 -18.24 -19.30 4.16
N ASP A 68 -18.96 -20.26 3.64
CA ASP A 68 -19.52 -21.40 4.36
C ASP A 68 -18.59 -22.61 4.21
N THR A 69 -18.91 -23.71 4.87
CA THR A 69 -18.12 -24.97 4.79
C THR A 69 -18.04 -25.56 3.39
N HIS A 70 -19.03 -25.30 2.53
CA HIS A 70 -19.18 -25.89 1.21
C HIS A 70 -19.16 -24.84 0.08
N ASN A 71 -19.40 -23.57 0.39
CA ASN A 71 -19.53 -22.53 -0.60
C ASN A 71 -18.69 -21.30 -0.27
N SER A 72 -18.19 -20.67 -1.30
CA SER A 72 -17.39 -19.46 -1.15
C SER A 72 -18.26 -18.21 -1.15
N GLY A 73 -17.91 -17.26 -0.29
CA GLY A 73 -18.33 -15.89 -0.44
C GLY A 73 -17.77 -15.26 -1.72
N GLY A 74 -18.43 -14.23 -2.20
CA GLY A 74 -18.03 -13.51 -3.38
C GLY A 74 -16.67 -12.83 -3.21
N LEU A 75 -15.87 -12.80 -4.26
CA LEU A 75 -14.60 -12.05 -4.27
C LEU A 75 -14.87 -10.55 -4.23
N GLY A 76 -13.96 -9.77 -3.63
CA GLY A 76 -14.02 -8.31 -3.66
C GLY A 76 -13.79 -7.73 -5.05
N GLY A 77 -14.42 -6.58 -5.35
CA GLY A 77 -14.24 -5.85 -6.59
C GLY A 77 -12.96 -5.04 -6.64
N TYR A 78 -12.74 -4.38 -7.77
CA TYR A 78 -11.61 -3.51 -8.04
C TYR A 78 -12.09 -2.19 -8.63
N GLY A 79 -11.38 -1.11 -8.33
CA GLY A 79 -11.52 0.17 -9.00
C GLY A 79 -10.18 0.89 -9.10
N CYS A 80 -9.98 1.65 -10.18
CA CYS A 80 -8.82 2.52 -10.34
C CYS A 80 -9.19 3.83 -11.02
N GLY A 81 -8.30 4.81 -10.91
CA GLY A 81 -8.40 6.09 -11.61
C GLY A 81 -7.21 7.00 -11.31
N LYS A 82 -6.94 7.94 -12.22
CA LYS A 82 -5.84 8.89 -12.11
C LYS A 82 -6.32 10.23 -11.59
N ILE A 83 -5.52 10.87 -10.74
CA ILE A 83 -5.81 12.18 -10.15
C ILE A 83 -4.55 13.03 -10.12
N ALA A 84 -4.69 14.36 -10.35
CA ALA A 84 -3.64 15.32 -10.08
C ALA A 84 -3.81 15.84 -8.64
N LEU A 85 -2.73 15.81 -7.86
CA LEU A 85 -2.70 16.22 -6.46
C LEU A 85 -1.51 17.16 -6.21
N ASN A 86 -1.67 18.03 -5.20
CA ASN A 86 -0.60 18.91 -4.75
C ASN A 86 0.10 18.34 -3.51
N GLU A 87 1.36 18.69 -3.35
CA GLU A 87 2.11 18.40 -2.13
C GLU A 87 1.35 18.90 -0.89
N GLY A 88 1.26 18.04 0.11
CA GLY A 88 0.53 18.33 1.34
C GLY A 88 -0.96 17.99 1.33
N ASP A 89 -1.58 17.72 0.16
CA ASP A 89 -2.95 17.19 0.13
C ASP A 89 -3.03 15.90 0.96
N VAL A 90 -4.16 15.68 1.65
CA VAL A 90 -4.36 14.48 2.48
C VAL A 90 -5.51 13.66 1.94
N LEU A 91 -5.27 12.39 1.66
CA LEU A 91 -6.30 11.41 1.32
C LEU A 91 -6.55 10.46 2.49
N TYR A 92 -7.81 10.12 2.73
CA TYR A 92 -8.25 9.21 3.78
C TYR A 92 -8.68 7.89 3.16
N ILE A 93 -8.15 6.80 3.72
CA ILE A 93 -8.24 5.46 3.19
C ILE A 93 -8.94 4.56 4.21
N VAL A 94 -10.00 3.90 3.80
CA VAL A 94 -10.68 2.89 4.62
C VAL A 94 -10.76 1.60 3.82
N ILE A 95 -10.24 0.53 4.38
CA ILE A 95 -10.11 -0.76 3.72
C ILE A 95 -11.13 -1.74 4.29
N GLY A 96 -11.89 -2.38 3.42
CA GLY A 96 -12.90 -3.35 3.79
C GLY A 96 -12.30 -4.61 4.43
N GLY A 97 -12.98 -5.14 5.43
CA GLY A 97 -12.63 -6.39 6.09
C GLY A 97 -13.54 -7.55 5.68
N THR A 98 -13.01 -8.76 5.69
CA THR A 98 -13.81 -10.00 5.54
C THR A 98 -14.77 -10.23 6.70
N ASN A 99 -14.58 -9.51 7.80
CA ASN A 99 -15.45 -9.46 8.98
C ASN A 99 -16.57 -8.41 8.85
N GLY A 100 -16.84 -7.91 7.65
CA GLY A 100 -17.88 -6.93 7.39
C GLY A 100 -17.50 -5.47 7.66
N TYR A 101 -16.28 -5.19 8.19
CA TYR A 101 -15.85 -3.81 8.41
C TYR A 101 -15.93 -2.98 7.13
N ASN A 102 -16.44 -1.76 7.24
CA ASN A 102 -16.78 -0.83 6.17
C ASN A 102 -17.92 -1.32 5.30
N GLY A 103 -18.98 -1.77 5.95
CA GLY A 103 -20.32 -1.90 5.38
C GLY A 103 -20.73 -3.26 4.87
N GLY A 104 -19.99 -4.33 5.10
CA GLY A 104 -20.51 -5.69 4.87
C GLY A 104 -21.65 -6.02 5.83
N GLY A 105 -22.71 -6.65 5.35
CA GLY A 105 -23.79 -7.16 6.18
C GLY A 105 -23.34 -8.29 7.10
N THR A 106 -24.14 -8.60 8.11
CA THR A 106 -23.86 -9.66 9.07
C THR A 106 -24.95 -10.71 9.03
N SER A 107 -24.56 -11.97 9.17
CA SER A 107 -25.46 -13.09 9.42
C SER A 107 -25.20 -13.56 10.86
N THR A 108 -26.16 -13.34 11.74
CA THR A 108 -26.17 -13.93 13.09
C THR A 108 -27.35 -14.91 13.15
N ASP A 109 -27.18 -16.08 12.58
CA ASP A 109 -28.19 -17.12 12.75
C ASP A 109 -27.82 -17.97 13.98
N ASN A 110 -28.60 -17.83 15.05
CA ASN A 110 -28.45 -18.56 16.31
C ASN A 110 -29.14 -19.93 16.26
N HIS A 111 -28.98 -20.68 15.17
CA HIS A 111 -29.52 -22.03 15.15
C HIS A 111 -28.62 -23.01 15.89
N ASP A 112 -29.00 -23.31 17.09
CA ASP A 112 -28.27 -24.10 18.11
C ASP A 112 -27.90 -25.54 17.68
N ALA A 113 -28.37 -26.02 16.55
CA ALA A 113 -28.14 -27.42 16.12
C ALA A 113 -26.83 -27.66 15.39
N TYR A 114 -26.16 -26.62 14.84
CA TYR A 114 -24.99 -26.78 13.96
C TYR A 114 -23.83 -25.85 14.26
N GLY A 115 -23.83 -25.19 15.41
CA GLY A 115 -22.80 -24.23 15.80
C GLY A 115 -23.01 -22.83 15.19
N GLN A 116 -22.64 -21.78 15.93
CA GLN A 116 -22.69 -20.40 15.45
C GLN A 116 -21.68 -20.19 14.34
N MET A 117 -22.10 -19.99 13.11
CA MET A 117 -21.27 -19.46 12.04
C MET A 117 -21.65 -18.01 11.78
N ASN A 118 -20.73 -17.10 12.10
CA ASN A 118 -20.86 -15.70 11.70
C ASN A 118 -20.37 -15.54 10.26
N ILE A 119 -21.28 -15.52 9.29
CA ILE A 119 -20.93 -15.18 7.90
C ILE A 119 -21.14 -13.68 7.71
N TYR A 120 -20.17 -13.01 7.13
CA TYR A 120 -20.20 -11.59 6.85
C TYR A 120 -20.19 -11.36 5.34
N GLY A 121 -20.88 -10.32 4.88
CA GLY A 121 -20.54 -9.71 3.60
C GLY A 121 -19.17 -9.04 3.71
N GLY A 122 -18.40 -9.05 2.65
CA GLY A 122 -17.13 -8.31 2.57
C GLY A 122 -17.38 -6.80 2.64
N GLY A 123 -16.51 -6.07 3.34
CA GLY A 123 -16.55 -4.61 3.40
C GLY A 123 -16.07 -3.97 2.09
N ALA A 124 -16.56 -2.76 1.79
CA ALA A 124 -16.03 -1.93 0.72
C ALA A 124 -14.67 -1.32 1.11
N SER A 125 -13.82 -1.03 0.13
CA SER A 125 -12.66 -0.14 0.33
C SER A 125 -12.90 1.17 -0.40
N HIS A 126 -12.45 2.29 0.20
CA HIS A 126 -12.61 3.59 -0.44
C HIS A 126 -11.48 4.56 -0.10
N ILE A 127 -11.31 5.56 -0.97
CA ILE A 127 -10.46 6.73 -0.75
C ILE A 127 -11.34 7.98 -0.83
N ALA A 128 -11.14 8.91 0.11
CA ALA A 128 -11.88 10.17 0.18
C ALA A 128 -10.95 11.35 0.49
N THR A 129 -11.42 12.57 0.21
CA THR A 129 -10.69 13.83 0.49
C THR A 129 -10.93 14.36 1.91
N THR A 130 -11.90 13.83 2.62
CA THR A 130 -12.24 14.23 3.99
C THR A 130 -12.40 12.98 4.86
N ASN A 131 -12.00 13.04 6.12
CA ASN A 131 -12.19 11.93 7.05
C ASN A 131 -13.60 11.94 7.66
N ARG A 132 -14.44 11.01 7.21
CA ARG A 132 -15.76 10.72 7.82
C ARG A 132 -15.85 9.28 8.34
N GLY A 133 -14.74 8.54 8.36
CA GLY A 133 -14.71 7.14 8.77
C GLY A 133 -15.26 6.21 7.69
N VAL A 134 -16.16 5.31 8.05
CA VAL A 134 -16.73 4.31 7.13
C VAL A 134 -17.58 4.93 6.02
N LEU A 135 -17.67 4.26 4.89
CA LEU A 135 -18.32 4.75 3.66
C LEU A 135 -19.74 5.28 3.89
N ALA A 136 -20.52 4.61 4.72
CA ALA A 136 -21.90 5.01 5.01
C ALA A 136 -22.04 6.44 5.56
N ASN A 137 -21.01 6.98 6.20
CA ASN A 137 -21.01 8.32 6.77
C ASN A 137 -20.93 9.42 5.69
N TYR A 138 -20.63 9.08 4.46
CA TYR A 138 -20.58 10.02 3.33
C TYR A 138 -21.92 10.19 2.61
N VAL A 139 -23.00 9.64 3.13
CA VAL A 139 -24.33 9.67 2.45
C VAL A 139 -24.77 11.08 2.03
N SER A 140 -24.51 12.09 2.82
CA SER A 140 -24.80 13.51 2.52
C SER A 140 -23.61 14.26 1.87
N ASN A 141 -22.45 13.60 1.72
CA ASN A 141 -21.21 14.21 1.24
C ASN A 141 -20.51 13.32 0.20
N LYS A 142 -21.28 12.69 -0.67
CA LYS A 142 -20.79 11.71 -1.66
C LYS A 142 -19.68 12.26 -2.57
N SER A 143 -19.69 13.58 -2.85
CA SER A 143 -18.68 14.25 -3.67
C SER A 143 -17.25 14.23 -3.07
N GLU A 144 -17.12 13.96 -1.77
CA GLU A 144 -15.81 13.83 -1.11
C GLU A 144 -15.17 12.46 -1.36
N VAL A 145 -15.94 11.46 -1.75
CA VAL A 145 -15.43 10.13 -2.09
C VAL A 145 -14.86 10.15 -3.52
N LEU A 146 -13.62 9.71 -3.65
CA LEU A 146 -12.93 9.61 -4.94
C LEU A 146 -13.23 8.30 -5.65
N ILE A 147 -13.11 7.19 -4.90
CA ILE A 147 -13.19 5.85 -5.47
C ILE A 147 -13.64 4.84 -4.41
N VAL A 148 -14.43 3.85 -4.85
CA VAL A 148 -14.91 2.74 -4.03
C VAL A 148 -14.75 1.43 -4.79
N ALA A 149 -14.25 0.40 -4.12
CA ALA A 149 -14.35 -0.98 -4.57
C ALA A 149 -15.35 -1.74 -3.69
N GLY A 150 -16.34 -2.38 -4.30
CA GLY A 150 -17.36 -3.13 -3.59
C GLY A 150 -16.85 -4.42 -2.97
N GLY A 151 -17.35 -4.78 -1.81
CA GLY A 151 -17.11 -6.07 -1.15
C GLY A 151 -18.02 -7.18 -1.71
N GLY A 152 -17.58 -8.42 -1.64
CA GLY A 152 -18.37 -9.59 -2.03
C GLY A 152 -19.50 -9.91 -1.03
N GLY A 153 -20.58 -10.51 -1.49
CA GLY A 153 -21.63 -11.07 -0.63
C GLY A 153 -21.17 -12.32 0.11
N GLY A 154 -21.73 -12.60 1.28
CA GLY A 154 -21.48 -13.84 2.01
C GLY A 154 -22.17 -15.04 1.37
N ALA A 155 -21.61 -16.23 1.57
CA ALA A 155 -22.25 -17.47 1.18
C ALA A 155 -23.54 -17.73 1.99
N GLY A 156 -24.48 -18.45 1.40
CA GLY A 156 -25.61 -19.04 2.12
C GLY A 156 -25.13 -20.27 2.88
N PHE A 157 -25.79 -20.58 3.98
CA PHE A 157 -25.41 -21.65 4.88
C PHE A 157 -25.81 -23.03 4.36
N SER A 158 -24.88 -23.98 4.40
CA SER A 158 -25.11 -25.40 4.07
C SER A 158 -25.24 -26.21 5.35
N SER A 159 -26.10 -27.26 5.35
CA SER A 159 -26.13 -28.24 6.43
C SER A 159 -25.57 -29.57 5.95
N GLU A 160 -24.82 -30.24 6.81
CA GLU A 160 -24.20 -31.54 6.49
C GLU A 160 -25.24 -32.54 5.93
N GLY A 161 -24.94 -33.05 4.74
CA GLY A 161 -25.62 -34.18 4.12
C GLY A 161 -26.97 -33.93 3.46
N VAL A 162 -27.60 -32.75 3.62
CA VAL A 162 -28.97 -32.53 3.15
C VAL A 162 -29.14 -31.31 2.25
N TYR A 163 -28.58 -30.17 2.63
CA TYR A 163 -28.81 -28.92 1.90
C TYR A 163 -27.52 -28.20 1.58
N ARG A 164 -27.41 -27.67 0.37
CA ARG A 164 -26.29 -26.82 -0.06
C ARG A 164 -26.71 -25.36 -0.07
N GLY A 165 -25.88 -24.49 0.53
CA GLY A 165 -26.05 -23.05 0.44
C GLY A 165 -25.66 -22.50 -0.94
N GLY A 166 -26.09 -21.29 -1.26
CA GLY A 166 -25.66 -20.57 -2.46
C GLY A 166 -24.31 -19.85 -2.24
N TYR A 167 -23.55 -19.66 -3.30
CA TYR A 167 -22.33 -18.84 -3.27
C TYR A 167 -22.66 -17.35 -3.13
N GLY A 168 -21.73 -16.57 -2.54
CA GLY A 168 -21.85 -15.10 -2.47
C GLY A 168 -21.60 -14.44 -3.82
N GLY A 169 -22.32 -13.36 -4.11
CA GLY A 169 -22.14 -12.53 -5.29
C GLY A 169 -20.83 -11.74 -5.21
N SER A 170 -20.11 -11.59 -6.33
CA SER A 170 -18.88 -10.81 -6.39
C SER A 170 -19.10 -9.33 -6.08
N GLY A 171 -18.18 -8.71 -5.34
CA GLY A 171 -18.07 -7.27 -5.24
C GLY A 171 -17.80 -6.68 -6.63
N GLY A 172 -18.41 -5.54 -6.94
CA GLY A 172 -18.45 -5.05 -8.29
C GLY A 172 -17.62 -3.82 -8.55
N GLY A 173 -17.55 -3.65 -9.77
CA GLY A 173 -17.51 -2.61 -10.70
C GLY A 173 -18.78 -1.74 -10.65
N THR A 174 -19.38 -1.44 -11.80
CA THR A 174 -20.63 -0.67 -11.86
C THR A 174 -21.75 -1.36 -11.09
N ASN A 175 -21.84 -2.68 -11.17
CA ASN A 175 -22.80 -3.49 -10.43
C ASN A 175 -22.08 -4.62 -9.70
N GLY A 176 -22.46 -4.88 -8.46
CA GLY A 176 -22.12 -6.11 -7.77
C GLY A 176 -22.81 -7.31 -8.39
N GLY A 177 -22.20 -8.48 -8.25
CA GLY A 177 -22.79 -9.74 -8.69
C GLY A 177 -23.95 -10.17 -7.78
N ASN A 178 -24.92 -10.88 -8.35
CA ASN A 178 -25.96 -11.54 -7.55
C ASN A 178 -25.36 -12.74 -6.80
N GLY A 179 -25.92 -13.07 -5.66
CA GLY A 179 -25.66 -14.33 -4.97
C GLY A 179 -26.14 -15.52 -5.80
N GLY A 180 -25.72 -16.72 -5.42
CA GLY A 180 -26.18 -17.97 -6.01
C GLY A 180 -27.30 -18.62 -5.19
N SER A 181 -28.00 -19.56 -5.85
CA SER A 181 -28.91 -20.51 -5.27
C SER A 181 -28.52 -21.92 -5.70
N MET A 182 -28.74 -22.91 -4.86
CA MET A 182 -28.49 -24.32 -5.18
C MET A 182 -29.77 -25.09 -5.49
N GLY A 183 -30.87 -24.37 -5.80
CA GLY A 183 -32.11 -24.99 -6.28
C GLY A 183 -33.07 -25.47 -5.19
N GLU A 184 -32.89 -25.00 -3.97
CA GLU A 184 -33.88 -25.21 -2.92
C GLU A 184 -35.18 -24.47 -3.25
N ASP A 185 -36.35 -25.06 -2.85
CA ASP A 185 -37.65 -24.41 -3.02
C ASP A 185 -37.67 -23.04 -2.33
N ASN A 186 -38.18 -22.03 -3.02
CA ASN A 186 -38.25 -20.64 -2.55
C ASN A 186 -36.88 -19.97 -2.20
N SER A 187 -35.79 -20.49 -2.74
CA SER A 187 -34.48 -19.82 -2.66
C SER A 187 -34.45 -18.54 -3.49
N ILE A 188 -34.11 -17.42 -2.86
CA ILE A 188 -33.98 -16.11 -3.55
C ILE A 188 -32.56 -15.58 -3.35
N PRO A 189 -31.72 -15.60 -4.39
CA PRO A 189 -30.39 -14.99 -4.31
C PRO A 189 -30.44 -13.50 -3.99
N GLY A 190 -29.51 -13.02 -3.17
CA GLY A 190 -29.35 -11.59 -2.93
C GLY A 190 -28.95 -10.86 -4.20
N ALA A 191 -29.63 -9.80 -4.56
CA ALA A 191 -29.24 -8.96 -5.69
C ALA A 191 -28.00 -8.13 -5.35
N GLY A 192 -27.12 -7.96 -6.34
CA GLY A 192 -25.97 -7.05 -6.23
C GLY A 192 -26.40 -5.59 -6.14
N GLY A 193 -25.57 -4.76 -5.51
CA GLY A 193 -25.73 -3.31 -5.52
C GLY A 193 -25.40 -2.71 -6.89
N ALA A 194 -26.02 -1.60 -7.25
CA ALA A 194 -25.79 -0.85 -8.49
C ALA A 194 -25.38 0.60 -8.17
N GLN A 195 -25.32 1.48 -9.19
CA GLN A 195 -24.89 2.88 -8.98
C GLN A 195 -25.93 3.72 -8.22
N ASN A 196 -27.20 3.40 -8.37
CA ASN A 196 -28.32 4.17 -7.79
C ASN A 196 -29.31 3.28 -7.03
N ASP A 197 -29.05 1.97 -6.94
CA ASP A 197 -29.89 0.99 -6.26
C ASP A 197 -29.07 -0.08 -5.56
N GLY A 198 -29.63 -0.62 -4.50
CA GLY A 198 -29.04 -1.66 -3.67
C GLY A 198 -29.72 -1.70 -2.32
N TYR A 199 -29.05 -2.26 -1.33
CA TYR A 199 -29.61 -2.25 0.03
C TYR A 199 -29.57 -0.83 0.62
N ALA A 200 -28.36 -0.26 0.73
CA ALA A 200 -28.17 1.12 1.18
C ALA A 200 -26.82 1.65 0.71
N PHE A 201 -26.66 2.99 0.71
CA PHE A 201 -25.39 3.63 0.48
C PHE A 201 -24.36 3.21 1.55
N GLY A 202 -23.22 2.68 1.13
CA GLY A 202 -22.13 2.27 2.01
C GLY A 202 -22.41 1.00 2.82
N ARG A 203 -23.53 0.32 2.65
CA ARG A 203 -23.92 -0.83 3.47
C ARG A 203 -24.60 -1.92 2.68
N GLY A 204 -24.18 -3.19 2.88
CA GLY A 204 -24.87 -4.40 2.48
C GLY A 204 -25.91 -4.81 3.51
N ALA A 205 -26.89 -5.58 3.05
CA ALA A 205 -27.95 -6.10 3.90
C ALA A 205 -27.41 -7.13 4.89
N SER A 206 -27.77 -6.97 6.14
CA SER A 206 -27.69 -8.04 7.12
C SER A 206 -28.83 -9.02 6.89
N LEU A 207 -28.79 -10.16 7.55
CA LEU A 207 -29.63 -11.33 7.33
C LEU A 207 -31.11 -11.02 7.00
N GLY A 208 -31.61 -11.69 5.93
CA GLY A 208 -33.00 -11.72 5.57
C GLY A 208 -33.78 -12.94 6.11
N GLY A 209 -33.15 -13.85 6.83
CA GLY A 209 -33.76 -15.06 7.40
C GLY A 209 -33.32 -16.37 6.72
N TYR A 210 -33.53 -17.50 7.39
CA TYR A 210 -33.33 -18.87 6.90
C TYR A 210 -31.96 -19.14 6.25
N TYR A 211 -30.88 -19.05 7.06
CA TYR A 211 -29.52 -19.48 6.64
C TYR A 211 -28.97 -18.77 5.39
N ALA A 212 -29.43 -17.56 5.12
CA ALA A 212 -29.05 -16.81 3.93
C ALA A 212 -27.71 -16.11 4.11
N GLY A 213 -27.03 -15.85 2.98
CA GLY A 213 -25.82 -15.04 2.94
C GLY A 213 -26.12 -13.54 3.00
N PRO A 214 -25.34 -12.76 3.80
CA PRO A 214 -25.48 -11.31 3.89
C PRO A 214 -24.90 -10.60 2.67
N GLY A 215 -25.36 -9.37 2.38
CA GLY A 215 -24.88 -8.57 1.28
C GLY A 215 -23.49 -7.93 1.55
N GLY A 216 -22.70 -7.73 0.50
CA GLY A 216 -21.43 -6.99 0.54
C GLY A 216 -21.63 -5.49 0.61
N GLY A 217 -20.67 -4.76 1.24
CA GLY A 217 -20.62 -3.31 1.26
C GLY A 217 -20.22 -2.72 -0.09
N GLY A 218 -20.61 -1.48 -0.39
CA GLY A 218 -20.29 -0.85 -1.68
C GLY A 218 -20.80 0.58 -1.75
N TRP A 219 -20.62 1.24 -2.91
CA TRP A 219 -21.29 2.51 -3.18
C TRP A 219 -22.79 2.40 -2.89
N TYR A 220 -23.41 1.33 -3.42
CA TYR A 220 -24.62 0.74 -2.84
C TYR A 220 -24.30 -0.72 -2.53
N GLY A 221 -24.69 -1.18 -1.35
CA GLY A 221 -24.43 -2.55 -0.92
C GLY A 221 -25.39 -3.54 -1.54
N GLY A 222 -24.98 -4.82 -1.58
CA GLY A 222 -25.80 -5.93 -2.01
C GLY A 222 -26.92 -6.24 -1.03
N LYS A 223 -27.98 -6.89 -1.52
CA LYS A 223 -29.08 -7.43 -0.71
C LYS A 223 -28.68 -8.78 -0.12
N SER A 224 -29.26 -9.16 1.01
CA SER A 224 -29.12 -10.52 1.53
C SER A 224 -29.87 -11.51 0.64
N GLY A 225 -29.43 -12.76 0.64
CA GLY A 225 -30.21 -13.86 0.12
C GLY A 225 -31.44 -14.16 0.99
N TYR A 226 -32.23 -15.15 0.59
CA TYR A 226 -33.29 -15.76 1.35
C TYR A 226 -33.23 -17.30 1.15
N ASN A 227 -33.58 -18.08 2.17
CA ASN A 227 -33.58 -19.53 2.13
C ASN A 227 -32.31 -20.16 1.55
N ARG A 228 -31.21 -20.09 2.30
CA ARG A 228 -29.87 -20.66 1.99
C ARG A 228 -29.18 -20.06 0.75
N SER A 229 -29.76 -19.06 0.10
CA SER A 229 -29.11 -18.37 -1.00
C SER A 229 -28.01 -17.45 -0.52
N GLY A 230 -26.99 -17.26 -1.36
CA GLY A 230 -25.92 -16.29 -1.11
C GLY A 230 -26.39 -14.84 -1.20
N GLY A 231 -25.73 -13.94 -0.50
CA GLY A 231 -25.94 -12.50 -0.59
C GLY A 231 -25.32 -11.92 -1.85
N GLY A 232 -25.86 -10.79 -2.33
CA GLY A 232 -25.29 -10.03 -3.43
C GLY A 232 -24.03 -9.26 -3.02
N GLY A 233 -23.13 -9.00 -3.96
CA GLY A 233 -21.98 -8.11 -3.76
C GLY A 233 -22.37 -6.63 -3.83
N GLY A 234 -21.57 -5.74 -3.23
CA GLY A 234 -21.75 -4.30 -3.36
C GLY A 234 -21.17 -3.74 -4.65
N SER A 235 -21.66 -2.59 -5.12
CA SER A 235 -21.11 -1.89 -6.28
C SER A 235 -19.86 -1.07 -5.94
N GLY A 236 -19.01 -0.87 -6.94
CA GLY A 236 -17.93 0.12 -6.89
C GLY A 236 -18.41 1.52 -7.33
N TYR A 237 -17.51 2.47 -7.29
CA TYR A 237 -17.72 3.84 -7.77
C TYR A 237 -16.39 4.49 -8.13
N VAL A 238 -16.38 5.26 -9.21
CA VAL A 238 -15.28 6.15 -9.59
C VAL A 238 -15.84 7.55 -9.81
N ASN A 239 -15.32 8.53 -9.09
CA ASN A 239 -15.72 9.92 -9.24
C ASN A 239 -15.12 10.50 -10.52
N THR A 240 -15.84 10.38 -11.64
CA THR A 240 -15.37 10.85 -12.96
C THR A 240 -15.24 12.37 -13.07
N GLY A 241 -15.78 13.14 -12.10
CA GLY A 241 -15.55 14.58 -12.02
C GLY A 241 -14.19 14.95 -11.42
N LYS A 242 -13.51 14.01 -10.77
CA LYS A 242 -12.20 14.20 -10.13
C LYS A 242 -11.10 13.26 -10.66
N LEU A 243 -11.47 12.07 -11.12
CA LEU A 243 -10.55 11.08 -11.65
C LEU A 243 -10.71 10.92 -13.15
N THR A 244 -9.60 10.75 -13.85
CA THR A 244 -9.52 10.36 -15.26
C THR A 244 -9.11 8.90 -15.40
N ASP A 245 -9.32 8.30 -16.57
CA ASP A 245 -8.95 6.92 -16.90
C ASP A 245 -9.49 5.90 -15.86
N GLY A 246 -10.70 6.17 -15.37
CA GLY A 246 -11.35 5.30 -14.38
C GLY A 246 -11.74 3.97 -14.97
N SER A 247 -11.47 2.89 -14.23
CA SER A 247 -11.89 1.53 -14.58
C SER A 247 -12.29 0.77 -13.32
N MET A 248 -13.18 -0.20 -13.50
CA MET A 248 -13.67 -1.05 -12.43
C MET A 248 -13.82 -2.50 -12.92
N ALA A 249 -13.62 -3.47 -12.01
CA ALA A 249 -13.81 -4.89 -12.30
C ALA A 249 -14.51 -5.63 -11.15
N ASN A 250 -15.24 -6.68 -11.49
CA ASN A 250 -15.93 -7.51 -10.52
C ASN A 250 -15.06 -8.69 -10.08
N GLY A 251 -15.11 -9.03 -8.79
CA GLY A 251 -14.68 -10.32 -8.29
C GLY A 251 -13.20 -10.68 -8.50
N VAL A 252 -12.28 -9.82 -8.09
CA VAL A 252 -10.83 -10.03 -8.32
C VAL A 252 -10.00 -10.20 -7.04
N ARG A 253 -10.58 -9.96 -5.85
CA ARG A 253 -9.82 -9.95 -4.59
C ARG A 253 -10.27 -11.03 -3.61
N LEU A 254 -9.31 -11.86 -3.17
CA LEU A 254 -9.44 -12.77 -2.03
C LEU A 254 -9.06 -12.06 -0.72
N GLY A 255 -9.71 -12.44 0.37
CA GLY A 255 -9.40 -11.94 1.72
C GLY A 255 -9.81 -10.48 1.92
N ASN A 256 -9.09 -9.76 2.78
CA ASN A 256 -9.35 -8.36 3.06
C ASN A 256 -9.09 -7.48 1.84
N GLY A 257 -9.73 -6.32 1.81
CA GLY A 257 -9.47 -5.29 0.82
C GLY A 257 -8.01 -4.81 0.83
N TYR A 258 -7.72 -3.93 -0.12
CA TYR A 258 -6.36 -3.40 -0.32
C TYR A 258 -6.41 -2.07 -1.05
N VAL A 259 -5.42 -1.22 -0.84
CA VAL A 259 -5.25 0.04 -1.58
C VAL A 259 -3.80 0.17 -2.01
N LYS A 260 -3.60 0.64 -3.24
CA LYS A 260 -2.31 1.01 -3.78
C LYS A 260 -2.41 2.39 -4.42
N ILE A 261 -1.42 3.24 -4.14
CA ILE A 261 -1.25 4.55 -4.76
C ILE A 261 0.08 4.52 -5.47
N THR A 262 0.09 4.87 -6.76
CA THR A 262 1.32 4.89 -7.56
C THR A 262 1.50 6.28 -8.16
N ALA A 263 2.67 6.90 -7.95
CA ALA A 263 3.02 8.12 -8.64
C ALA A 263 3.31 7.83 -10.11
N LEU A 264 2.69 8.61 -11.00
CA LEU A 264 2.85 8.49 -12.45
C LEU A 264 3.94 9.41 -13.00
N HIS A 265 4.56 10.22 -12.13
CA HIS A 265 5.62 11.13 -12.46
C HIS A 265 6.98 10.44 -12.42
N THR A 266 7.75 10.60 -13.51
CA THR A 266 9.15 10.16 -13.55
C THR A 266 10.04 11.33 -13.18
N HIS A 267 10.81 11.20 -12.10
CA HIS A 267 11.72 12.24 -11.66
C HIS A 267 12.99 12.28 -12.52
N THR A 268 13.24 13.43 -13.12
CA THR A 268 14.54 13.78 -13.72
C THR A 268 15.16 14.87 -12.86
N TYR A 269 16.37 14.63 -12.35
CA TYR A 269 17.01 15.56 -11.43
C TYR A 269 18.16 16.33 -12.07
N THR A 270 18.23 17.63 -11.75
CA THR A 270 19.47 18.40 -11.85
C THR A 270 20.05 18.61 -10.47
N SER A 271 21.37 18.73 -10.35
CA SER A 271 22.00 18.91 -9.06
C SER A 271 22.81 20.19 -9.00
N LYS A 272 22.88 20.80 -7.81
CA LYS A 272 23.71 21.96 -7.50
C LYS A 272 24.33 21.78 -6.12
N ILE A 273 25.61 22.17 -5.98
CA ILE A 273 26.23 22.26 -4.65
C ILE A 273 25.65 23.50 -3.97
N THR A 274 24.90 23.29 -2.90
CA THR A 274 24.25 24.35 -2.10
C THR A 274 25.10 24.77 -0.91
N THR A 275 26.00 23.87 -0.44
CA THR A 275 27.00 24.15 0.58
C THR A 275 28.29 23.50 0.18
N ASN A 276 29.36 24.30 -0.01
CA ASN A 276 30.67 23.76 -0.32
C ASN A 276 31.25 23.04 0.90
N PRO A 277 31.89 21.88 0.72
CA PRO A 277 32.62 21.23 1.80
C PRO A 277 33.83 22.08 2.19
N THR A 278 34.17 22.03 3.48
CA THR A 278 35.38 22.63 4.03
C THR A 278 36.27 21.55 4.62
N CYS A 279 37.45 21.92 5.11
CA CYS A 279 38.32 20.95 5.78
C CYS A 279 37.72 20.36 7.05
N THR A 280 36.75 21.02 7.66
CA THR A 280 36.17 20.63 8.96
C THR A 280 34.68 20.32 8.89
N LYS A 281 33.99 20.73 7.82
CA LYS A 281 32.56 20.57 7.66
C LYS A 281 32.23 19.94 6.30
N ASP A 282 31.27 19.05 6.30
CA ASP A 282 30.72 18.46 5.09
C ASP A 282 29.98 19.52 4.25
N GLY A 283 29.98 19.32 2.95
CA GLY A 283 29.18 20.07 2.00
C GLY A 283 27.82 19.42 1.75
N ILE A 284 26.98 20.11 1.01
CA ILE A 284 25.65 19.62 0.62
C ILE A 284 25.48 19.82 -0.89
N ARG A 285 25.09 18.75 -1.57
CA ARG A 285 24.55 18.80 -2.95
C ARG A 285 23.06 18.62 -2.90
N THR A 286 22.31 19.53 -3.48
CA THR A 286 20.85 19.42 -3.59
C THR A 286 20.48 19.01 -5.01
N TYR A 287 19.63 18.02 -5.11
CA TYR A 287 19.01 17.53 -6.34
C TYR A 287 17.59 18.06 -6.40
N THR A 288 17.21 18.67 -7.54
CA THR A 288 15.87 19.23 -7.77
C THR A 288 15.26 18.57 -9.00
N CYS A 289 14.03 18.10 -8.87
CA CYS A 289 13.30 17.56 -10.00
C CYS A 289 12.97 18.66 -11.00
N THR A 290 13.40 18.47 -12.24
CA THR A 290 13.13 19.39 -13.36
C THR A 290 11.99 18.93 -14.26
N GLY A 291 11.39 17.76 -13.95
CA GLY A 291 10.42 17.14 -14.83
C GLY A 291 11.06 16.44 -16.03
N SER A 292 10.22 16.07 -16.97
CA SER A 292 10.62 15.48 -18.26
C SER A 292 9.93 16.22 -19.41
N ALA A 293 10.15 15.79 -20.65
CA ALA A 293 9.45 16.36 -21.81
C ALA A 293 7.92 16.22 -21.74
N THR A 294 7.42 15.25 -20.99
CA THR A 294 5.99 14.92 -20.82
C THR A 294 5.42 15.30 -19.46
N ASP A 295 6.29 15.55 -18.46
CA ASP A 295 5.91 15.83 -17.10
C ASP A 295 6.52 17.14 -16.59
N ALA A 296 5.71 18.03 -16.04
CA ALA A 296 6.19 19.25 -15.41
C ALA A 296 7.04 18.94 -14.16
N ALA A 297 7.91 19.89 -13.77
CA ALA A 297 8.65 19.80 -12.51
C ALA A 297 7.69 19.69 -11.32
N CYS A 298 7.93 18.73 -10.42
CA CYS A 298 7.06 18.50 -9.26
C CYS A 298 7.54 19.21 -7.98
N GLY A 299 8.70 19.88 -8.05
CA GLY A 299 9.29 20.54 -6.87
C GLY A 299 10.04 19.60 -5.92
N HIS A 300 9.98 18.28 -6.11
CA HIS A 300 10.66 17.32 -5.23
C HIS A 300 12.17 17.58 -5.19
N GLN A 301 12.74 17.62 -3.97
CA GLN A 301 14.17 17.80 -3.72
C GLN A 301 14.68 16.76 -2.72
N TYR A 302 15.94 16.37 -2.90
CA TYR A 302 16.68 15.64 -1.88
C TYR A 302 18.13 16.12 -1.83
N THR A 303 18.82 15.85 -0.73
CA THR A 303 20.19 16.28 -0.52
C THR A 303 21.15 15.10 -0.36
N GLU A 304 22.37 15.30 -0.83
CA GLU A 304 23.50 14.40 -0.65
C GLU A 304 24.62 15.13 0.13
N ILE A 305 25.20 14.44 1.10
CA ILE A 305 26.35 14.98 1.84
C ILE A 305 27.61 14.83 0.99
N ILE A 306 28.32 15.93 0.78
CA ILE A 306 29.68 15.92 0.21
C ILE A 306 30.65 15.86 1.38
N PRO A 307 31.45 14.78 1.50
CA PRO A 307 32.38 14.67 2.61
C PRO A 307 33.33 15.87 2.72
N LYS A 308 33.65 16.26 3.93
CA LYS A 308 34.64 17.30 4.21
C LYS A 308 36.00 16.99 3.54
N LEU A 309 36.67 18.02 3.12
CA LEU A 309 37.98 17.93 2.47
C LEU A 309 39.02 17.46 3.49
N ASN A 310 39.79 16.45 3.12
CA ASN A 310 40.91 16.04 3.94
C ASN A 310 42.04 17.10 3.84
N HIS A 311 42.73 17.35 4.94
CA HIS A 311 43.93 18.14 4.91
C HIS A 311 45.04 17.35 4.20
N ASP A 312 45.58 17.86 3.10
CA ASP A 312 46.85 17.40 2.59
C ASP A 312 47.97 18.20 3.26
N CYS A 313 48.64 17.55 4.21
CA CYS A 313 49.76 18.11 4.91
C CYS A 313 51.11 17.76 4.24
N SER A 314 51.09 17.20 3.04
CA SER A 314 52.27 16.74 2.33
C SER A 314 53.05 17.86 1.61
N VAL A 315 52.48 19.05 1.46
CA VAL A 315 53.13 20.16 0.78
C VAL A 315 54.09 20.88 1.74
N VAL A 316 55.37 20.62 1.59
CA VAL A 316 56.43 21.38 2.23
C VAL A 316 56.73 22.59 1.36
N VAL A 317 56.61 23.80 1.90
CA VAL A 317 56.93 25.06 1.18
C VAL A 317 58.28 25.59 1.59
N PRO A 318 59.08 26.17 0.67
CA PRO A 318 60.41 26.71 0.98
C PRO A 318 60.37 27.86 1.97
N LEU A 319 61.49 28.08 2.61
CA LEU A 319 61.75 29.16 3.58
C LEU A 319 61.35 30.52 3.03
N GLY A 320 60.54 31.27 3.78
CA GLY A 320 60.07 32.61 3.38
C GLY A 320 58.56 32.74 3.33
N THR A 321 57.81 31.63 3.42
CA THR A 321 56.37 31.63 3.51
C THR A 321 55.96 31.55 4.99
N LYS A 322 55.02 32.37 5.47
CA LYS A 322 54.52 32.29 6.85
C LYS A 322 53.86 30.92 7.06
N GLY A 323 54.47 30.10 7.91
CA GLY A 323 54.00 28.75 8.25
C GLY A 323 54.60 28.24 9.54
N TYR A 324 54.28 27.02 9.94
CA TYR A 324 54.86 26.35 11.11
C TYR A 324 56.11 25.58 10.70
N GLU A 325 57.14 25.63 11.53
CA GLU A 325 58.40 24.92 11.31
C GLU A 325 58.17 23.39 11.33
N VAL A 326 58.76 22.68 10.36
CA VAL A 326 58.60 21.22 10.27
C VAL A 326 59.47 20.58 11.34
N PRO A 327 58.91 19.81 12.30
CA PRO A 327 59.73 19.15 13.33
C PRO A 327 60.84 18.29 12.74
N GLY A 328 62.09 18.51 13.17
CA GLY A 328 63.25 17.78 12.71
C GLY A 328 63.84 18.25 11.36
N ARG A 329 63.34 19.32 10.75
CA ARG A 329 63.90 19.96 9.56
C ARG A 329 63.91 21.49 9.70
N PRO A 330 64.82 22.04 10.44
CA PRO A 330 64.93 23.50 10.62
C PRO A 330 65.02 24.22 9.27
N GLY A 331 64.27 25.29 9.11
CA GLY A 331 64.21 26.07 7.89
C GLY A 331 63.18 25.67 6.85
N TYR A 332 62.37 24.65 7.16
CA TYR A 332 61.22 24.27 6.32
C TYR A 332 59.94 24.59 7.07
N PHE A 333 59.03 25.26 6.36
CA PHE A 333 57.70 25.62 6.87
C PHE A 333 56.62 24.93 6.03
N TYR A 334 55.54 24.55 6.66
CA TYR A 334 54.36 24.04 5.96
C TYR A 334 53.16 24.95 6.23
N THR A 335 52.34 25.12 5.22
CA THR A 335 51.01 25.76 5.36
C THR A 335 49.94 24.69 5.19
N ARG A 336 49.01 24.65 6.14
CA ARG A 336 47.80 23.82 5.96
C ARG A 336 46.90 24.50 4.97
N LYS A 337 46.75 23.95 3.79
CA LYS A 337 45.81 24.41 2.79
C LYS A 337 44.77 23.31 2.58
N CYS A 338 43.50 23.68 2.62
CA CYS A 338 42.48 22.82 2.07
C CYS A 338 42.59 22.89 0.54
N SER A 339 42.88 21.78 -0.09
CA SER A 339 42.87 21.63 -1.54
C SER A 339 41.47 21.23 -1.99
#